data_c6e38b5fbc7b4d51b306f770b19fe21a
#
_entry.id   c6e38b5fbc7b4d51b306f770b19fe21a
#
_cell.length_a   1.000
_cell.length_b   1.000
_cell.length_c   1.000
_cell.angle_alpha   90.00
_cell.angle_beta   90.00
_cell.angle_gamma   90.00
#
_symmetry.space_group_name_H-M   'P 1'
#
loop_
_entity.id
_entity.type
_entity.pdbx_description
1 polymer ?
#
loop_
_entity_poly.entity_id
_entity_poly.type
_entity_poly.pdbx_seq_one_letter_code
_entity_poly.pdbx_strand_id
1 'polypeptide(L)'
;MKSLKNLLVPFIILIALVICAVVYFAVENIKGREPSETTSGMIDVVHYSTADIASVSVKNNSTGYTSVVSCTNNGSDIVYAYQGDEFSASEKYSQQKMGNYVALLSSFSCNSKVSSDGNFAEYGLDKPRFTITINGTDGKNTVIYIGNDSPDSQFSYMYVDGSKDIYTITSTKAVISENTAVNFLDSVMVGLDFSEITSVHFDRKSDKLSVDANVTMASNGIASFTFVSPYNHPASNYFGHMMDTIAKLEISEFVNISQSELASYGLSDPAYHFSFDKKDGTKTELDLSKLINGYYYGRLSGINKYFMISEQLIDGLDLQETTLLDPYICYCYAKDYTSITGTYNGKTFKFELDVPDGKSIMATESTVKLDGRNAKIEDSFGRSYCSLLFESIACIKIGGVEMDAKVNKSSAAELTLSFIDRNYETTVYEFYKRDSDSYYVFKNGEYMSFYVYSREIFNNGGTDTYNYGYWKAFELLNDAISGNSNGIYDISKDL
;
A
#
# COMPACT_ATOMS: atom_id res chain seq x y z
N MET A 1 -4.66 8.31 -30.92
CA MET A 1 -4.62 9.11 -29.68
C MET A 1 -5.74 10.17 -29.53
N LYS A 2 -6.66 10.34 -30.46
CA LYS A 2 -7.79 11.29 -30.32
C LYS A 2 -9.04 10.75 -29.60
N SER A 3 -9.17 9.43 -29.41
CA SER A 3 -10.39 8.83 -28.82
C SER A 3 -10.39 8.76 -27.29
N LEU A 4 -9.24 8.71 -26.61
CA LEU A 4 -9.17 8.63 -25.15
C LEU A 4 -9.55 9.95 -24.44
N LYS A 5 -9.26 11.11 -25.08
CA LYS A 5 -9.64 12.41 -24.49
C LYS A 5 -11.15 12.64 -24.47
N ASN A 6 -11.89 12.04 -25.40
CA ASN A 6 -13.34 12.18 -25.45
C ASN A 6 -14.07 11.27 -24.45
N LEU A 7 -13.40 10.26 -23.87
CA LEU A 7 -13.94 9.41 -22.80
C LEU A 7 -13.66 9.97 -21.40
N LEU A 8 -12.64 10.80 -21.27
CA LEU A 8 -12.21 11.35 -19.95
C LEU A 8 -13.27 12.33 -19.39
N VAL A 9 -13.85 13.16 -20.23
CA VAL A 9 -14.86 14.14 -19.82
C VAL A 9 -16.13 13.48 -19.29
N PRO A 10 -16.77 12.51 -20.00
CA PRO A 10 -17.95 11.82 -19.47
C PRO A 10 -17.62 10.97 -18.21
N PHE A 11 -16.41 10.45 -18.08
CA PHE A 11 -15.98 9.72 -16.90
C PHE A 11 -15.82 10.63 -15.65
N ILE A 12 -15.28 11.84 -15.82
CA ILE A 12 -15.20 12.86 -14.76
C ILE A 12 -16.61 13.31 -14.35
N ILE A 13 -17.52 13.50 -15.32
CA ILE A 13 -18.91 13.86 -15.05
C ILE A 13 -19.62 12.73 -14.29
N LEU A 14 -19.36 11.47 -14.63
CA LEU A 14 -19.95 10.33 -13.93
C LEU A 14 -19.46 10.26 -12.48
N ILE A 15 -18.16 10.45 -12.23
CA ILE A 15 -17.59 10.49 -10.88
C ILE A 15 -18.18 11.66 -10.08
N ALA A 16 -18.30 12.85 -10.69
CA ALA A 16 -18.91 13.99 -10.03
C ALA A 16 -20.38 13.74 -9.67
N LEU A 17 -21.15 13.09 -10.54
CA LEU A 17 -22.53 12.71 -10.27
C LEU A 17 -22.65 11.66 -9.15
N VAL A 18 -21.73 10.68 -9.09
CA VAL A 18 -21.67 9.70 -8.00
C VAL A 18 -21.34 10.38 -6.68
N ILE A 19 -20.35 11.28 -6.67
CA ILE A 19 -19.99 12.07 -5.46
C ILE A 19 -21.17 12.94 -5.03
N CYS A 20 -21.85 13.63 -5.95
CA CYS A 20 -23.03 14.42 -5.65
C CYS A 20 -24.17 13.57 -5.08
N ALA A 21 -24.39 12.36 -5.61
CA ALA A 21 -25.38 11.44 -5.08
C ALA A 21 -25.04 10.96 -3.67
N VAL A 22 -23.76 10.58 -3.41
CA VAL A 22 -23.29 10.17 -2.08
C VAL A 22 -23.40 11.34 -1.08
N VAL A 23 -23.01 12.55 -1.47
CA VAL A 23 -23.15 13.75 -0.62
C VAL A 23 -24.63 14.08 -0.39
N TYR A 24 -25.49 13.97 -1.41
CA TYR A 24 -26.93 14.18 -1.27
C TYR A 24 -27.55 13.20 -0.27
N PHE A 25 -27.24 11.90 -0.39
CA PHE A 25 -27.70 10.88 0.56
C PHE A 25 -27.11 11.07 1.95
N ALA A 26 -25.85 11.49 2.08
CA ALA A 26 -25.23 11.79 3.37
C ALA A 26 -25.89 13.03 4.04
N VAL A 27 -26.17 14.08 3.27
CA VAL A 27 -26.81 15.31 3.80
C VAL A 27 -28.30 15.08 4.17
N GLU A 28 -29.01 14.24 3.43
CA GLU A 28 -30.39 13.86 3.82
C GLU A 28 -30.42 13.00 5.09
N ASN A 29 -29.41 12.15 5.31
CA ASN A 29 -29.30 11.38 6.55
C ASN A 29 -28.87 12.21 7.77
N ILE A 30 -28.17 13.37 7.56
CA ILE A 30 -27.72 14.26 8.66
C ILE A 30 -28.82 15.26 9.07
N LYS A 31 -29.76 15.61 8.20
CA LYS A 31 -30.91 16.40 8.59
C LYS A 31 -31.87 15.48 9.34
N GLY A 32 -31.82 15.57 10.67
CA GLY A 32 -32.72 14.85 11.56
C GLY A 32 -34.14 14.84 10.99
N ARG A 33 -34.60 13.66 10.56
CA ARG A 33 -36.00 13.45 10.20
C ARG A 33 -36.82 13.58 11.47
N GLU A 34 -37.58 14.65 11.57
CA GLU A 34 -38.90 14.51 12.19
C GLU A 34 -39.61 13.36 11.44
N PRO A 35 -40.45 12.57 12.10
CA PRO A 35 -41.13 11.43 11.50
C PRO A 35 -42.01 11.95 10.36
N SER A 36 -41.48 12.00 9.11
CA SER A 36 -42.29 12.31 7.95
C SER A 36 -42.83 11.00 7.40
N GLU A 37 -44.12 10.94 7.40
CA GLU A 37 -45.07 10.08 6.73
C GLU A 37 -44.45 9.03 5.77
N THR A 38 -44.60 7.76 6.20
CA THR A 38 -44.79 6.52 5.44
C THR A 38 -44.44 6.56 3.96
N THR A 39 -43.36 5.89 3.61
CA THR A 39 -43.32 5.14 2.35
C THR A 39 -44.54 4.22 2.35
N SER A 40 -45.48 4.49 1.47
CA SER A 40 -46.79 3.86 1.35
C SER A 40 -46.69 2.36 1.49
N GLY A 41 -47.19 1.78 2.59
CA GLY A 41 -47.48 0.39 2.73
C GLY A 41 -46.71 -0.43 3.77
N MET A 42 -45.62 0.07 4.40
CA MET A 42 -44.89 -0.69 5.42
C MET A 42 -45.45 -0.41 6.85
N ILE A 43 -45.52 -1.46 7.70
CA ILE A 43 -45.98 -1.40 9.07
C ILE A 43 -44.75 -1.28 9.97
N ASP A 44 -44.60 -0.22 10.71
CA ASP A 44 -43.52 -0.02 11.66
C ASP A 44 -43.83 -0.77 12.95
N VAL A 45 -43.05 -1.82 13.28
CA VAL A 45 -43.32 -2.74 14.38
C VAL A 45 -42.34 -2.52 15.54
N VAL A 46 -41.08 -2.29 15.24
CA VAL A 46 -40.02 -2.03 16.20
C VAL A 46 -39.17 -0.87 15.69
N HIS A 47 -38.91 0.09 16.57
CA HIS A 47 -38.06 1.23 16.26
C HIS A 47 -37.25 1.69 17.49
N TYR A 48 -35.93 1.65 17.38
CA TYR A 48 -34.98 2.20 18.31
C TYR A 48 -34.09 3.23 17.62
N SER A 49 -33.76 4.33 18.30
CA SER A 49 -32.57 5.08 17.95
C SER A 49 -31.34 4.25 18.31
N THR A 50 -30.32 4.23 17.45
CA THR A 50 -29.08 3.52 17.78
C THR A 50 -28.41 4.04 19.06
N ALA A 51 -28.62 5.32 19.41
CA ALA A 51 -28.13 5.93 20.63
C ALA A 51 -28.81 5.34 21.92
N ASP A 52 -30.00 4.78 21.75
CA ASP A 52 -30.78 4.18 22.85
C ASP A 52 -30.56 2.67 23.00
N ILE A 53 -29.68 2.09 22.20
CA ILE A 53 -29.34 0.66 22.22
C ILE A 53 -28.10 0.43 23.08
N ALA A 54 -28.18 -0.46 24.05
CA ALA A 54 -27.04 -0.94 24.84
C ALA A 54 -26.38 -2.16 24.20
N SER A 55 -27.17 -3.04 23.57
CA SER A 55 -26.65 -4.17 22.80
C SER A 55 -27.70 -4.79 21.89
N VAL A 56 -27.22 -5.46 20.82
CA VAL A 56 -28.04 -6.34 19.98
C VAL A 56 -27.45 -7.73 20.04
N SER A 57 -28.26 -8.72 20.35
CA SER A 57 -27.92 -10.13 20.39
C SER A 57 -28.76 -10.90 19.36
N VAL A 58 -28.15 -11.72 18.56
CA VAL A 58 -28.82 -12.61 17.59
C VAL A 58 -28.37 -14.04 17.82
N LYS A 59 -29.31 -14.90 18.17
CA LYS A 59 -29.12 -16.34 18.32
C LYS A 59 -29.66 -17.07 17.10
N ASN A 60 -28.78 -17.81 16.41
CA ASN A 60 -29.18 -18.81 15.43
C ASN A 60 -29.58 -20.09 16.20
N ASN A 61 -30.86 -20.38 16.23
CA ASN A 61 -31.38 -21.51 17.02
C ASN A 61 -31.08 -22.89 16.41
N SER A 62 -30.71 -22.93 15.12
CA SER A 62 -30.32 -24.17 14.43
C SER A 62 -28.88 -24.60 14.78
N THR A 63 -27.97 -23.65 14.88
CA THR A 63 -26.56 -23.91 15.20
C THR A 63 -26.23 -23.69 16.67
N GLY A 64 -27.08 -22.97 17.40
CA GLY A 64 -26.80 -22.53 18.75
C GLY A 64 -25.86 -21.32 18.87
N TYR A 65 -25.33 -20.84 17.77
CA TYR A 65 -24.43 -19.69 17.74
C TYR A 65 -25.13 -18.39 18.12
N THR A 66 -24.47 -17.59 18.95
CA THR A 66 -24.98 -16.28 19.37
C THR A 66 -23.97 -15.18 19.05
N SER A 67 -24.40 -14.20 18.27
CA SER A 67 -23.67 -12.99 17.97
C SER A 67 -24.15 -11.86 18.87
N VAL A 68 -23.24 -11.16 19.56
CA VAL A 68 -23.58 -10.02 20.41
C VAL A 68 -22.71 -8.82 20.05
N VAL A 69 -23.35 -7.70 19.73
CA VAL A 69 -22.69 -6.40 19.56
C VAL A 69 -23.18 -5.47 20.65
N SER A 70 -22.26 -5.04 21.52
CA SER A 70 -22.54 -4.02 22.57
C SER A 70 -22.26 -2.62 22.01
N CYS A 71 -23.02 -1.65 22.50
CA CYS A 71 -22.97 -0.25 22.13
C CYS A 71 -22.64 0.61 23.33
N THR A 72 -21.61 1.44 23.27
CA THR A 72 -21.28 2.42 24.31
C THR A 72 -21.38 3.81 23.71
N ASN A 73 -22.30 4.61 24.17
CA ASN A 73 -22.49 5.98 23.75
C ASN A 73 -21.57 6.90 24.55
N ASN A 74 -20.61 7.55 23.90
CA ASN A 74 -19.66 8.50 24.50
C ASN A 74 -20.05 9.97 24.27
N GLY A 75 -21.30 10.23 23.88
CA GLY A 75 -21.86 11.57 23.68
C GLY A 75 -21.80 12.03 22.23
N SER A 76 -20.65 12.02 21.58
CA SER A 76 -20.50 12.34 20.14
C SER A 76 -20.55 11.12 19.24
N ASP A 77 -20.08 9.99 19.76
CA ASP A 77 -19.90 8.77 18.99
C ASP A 77 -20.38 7.53 19.74
N ILE A 78 -20.83 6.52 19.00
CA ILE A 78 -21.17 5.21 19.53
C ILE A 78 -20.01 4.27 19.21
N VAL A 79 -19.43 3.68 20.25
CA VAL A 79 -18.39 2.66 20.14
C VAL A 79 -19.03 1.28 20.23
N TYR A 80 -18.75 0.44 19.27
CA TYR A 80 -19.26 -0.91 19.16
C TYR A 80 -18.19 -1.92 19.56
N ALA A 81 -18.60 -2.96 20.29
CA ALA A 81 -17.72 -4.07 20.65
C ALA A 81 -18.43 -5.40 20.39
N TYR A 82 -17.77 -6.30 19.66
CA TYR A 82 -18.23 -7.67 19.49
C TYR A 82 -17.88 -8.48 20.74
N GLN A 83 -18.85 -9.24 21.25
CA GLN A 83 -18.68 -10.14 22.38
C GLN A 83 -18.75 -11.58 21.88
N GLY A 84 -17.58 -12.24 21.80
CA GLY A 84 -17.43 -13.63 21.39
C GLY A 84 -15.97 -14.04 21.44
N ASP A 85 -15.72 -15.34 21.59
CA ASP A 85 -14.37 -15.91 21.82
C ASP A 85 -13.67 -16.36 20.53
N GLU A 86 -14.21 -16.04 19.34
CA GLU A 86 -13.70 -16.62 18.10
C GLU A 86 -12.38 -15.97 17.62
N PHE A 87 -12.11 -14.73 18.03
CA PHE A 87 -10.90 -13.99 17.67
C PHE A 87 -10.28 -13.37 18.93
N SER A 88 -8.98 -13.50 19.05
CA SER A 88 -8.23 -12.98 20.19
C SER A 88 -7.97 -11.47 20.16
N ALA A 89 -8.28 -10.79 19.06
CA ALA A 89 -7.98 -9.38 18.83
C ALA A 89 -9.25 -8.58 18.56
N SER A 90 -9.82 -7.93 19.59
CA SER A 90 -11.02 -7.09 19.47
C SER A 90 -10.82 -5.88 18.56
N GLU A 91 -9.59 -5.38 18.45
CA GLU A 91 -9.21 -4.26 17.56
C GLU A 91 -9.35 -4.57 16.07
N LYS A 92 -9.49 -5.82 15.68
CA LYS A 92 -9.70 -6.23 14.29
C LYS A 92 -11.17 -6.21 13.86
N TYR A 93 -12.08 -5.85 14.74
CA TYR A 93 -13.48 -5.68 14.39
C TYR A 93 -13.78 -4.27 13.87
N SER A 94 -14.45 -4.22 12.72
CA SER A 94 -14.83 -2.97 12.07
C SER A 94 -15.97 -2.26 12.80
N GLN A 95 -15.72 -1.07 13.31
CA GLN A 95 -16.73 -0.20 13.91
C GLN A 95 -17.87 0.07 12.93
N GLN A 96 -17.55 0.28 11.65
CA GLN A 96 -18.53 0.54 10.61
C GLN A 96 -19.45 -0.66 10.35
N LYS A 97 -18.87 -1.88 10.25
CA LYS A 97 -19.67 -3.10 10.02
C LYS A 97 -20.58 -3.41 11.20
N MET A 98 -20.06 -3.29 12.42
CA MET A 98 -20.87 -3.46 13.63
C MET A 98 -21.96 -2.39 13.76
N GLY A 99 -21.62 -1.13 13.48
CA GLY A 99 -22.59 -0.02 13.49
C GLY A 99 -23.70 -0.21 12.47
N ASN A 100 -23.37 -0.62 11.25
CA ASN A 100 -24.36 -0.94 10.20
C ASN A 100 -25.28 -2.09 10.63
N TYR A 101 -24.70 -3.12 11.25
CA TYR A 101 -25.48 -4.26 11.76
C TYR A 101 -26.48 -3.83 12.83
N VAL A 102 -26.04 -3.06 13.83
CA VAL A 102 -26.91 -2.51 14.88
C VAL A 102 -27.98 -1.62 14.26
N ALA A 103 -27.62 -0.73 13.34
CA ALA A 103 -28.56 0.16 12.66
C ALA A 103 -29.63 -0.61 11.85
N LEU A 104 -29.23 -1.69 11.18
CA LEU A 104 -30.18 -2.53 10.43
C LEU A 104 -31.15 -3.28 11.36
N LEU A 105 -30.71 -3.70 12.54
CA LEU A 105 -31.53 -4.42 13.51
C LEU A 105 -32.24 -3.50 14.50
N SER A 106 -31.96 -2.19 14.51
CA SER A 106 -32.61 -1.22 15.38
C SER A 106 -34.08 -0.94 15.03
N SER A 107 -34.50 -1.25 13.80
CA SER A 107 -35.86 -1.01 13.35
C SER A 107 -36.39 -2.17 12.49
N PHE A 108 -37.66 -2.53 12.70
CA PHE A 108 -38.35 -3.52 11.90
C PHE A 108 -39.62 -2.92 11.30
N SER A 109 -39.56 -2.56 10.06
CA SER A 109 -40.70 -2.16 9.22
C SER A 109 -41.09 -3.36 8.37
N CYS A 110 -42.33 -3.84 8.57
CA CYS A 110 -42.85 -5.06 8.02
C CYS A 110 -43.69 -4.81 6.76
N ASN A 111 -43.66 -5.76 5.82
CA ASN A 111 -44.35 -5.63 4.55
C ASN A 111 -45.87 -5.80 4.74
N SER A 112 -46.29 -6.74 5.58
CA SER A 112 -47.70 -6.98 5.84
C SER A 112 -47.85 -7.67 7.22
N LYS A 113 -49.03 -7.51 7.80
CA LYS A 113 -49.52 -8.32 8.91
C LYS A 113 -50.28 -9.52 8.35
N VAL A 114 -49.83 -10.72 8.68
CA VAL A 114 -50.35 -11.98 8.12
C VAL A 114 -51.47 -12.56 8.98
N SER A 115 -51.30 -12.54 10.30
CA SER A 115 -52.24 -13.09 11.24
C SER A 115 -52.20 -12.35 12.58
N SER A 116 -53.28 -12.48 13.37
CA SER A 116 -53.37 -11.98 14.75
C SER A 116 -53.90 -13.06 15.70
N ASP A 117 -54.01 -14.31 15.26
CA ASP A 117 -54.59 -15.41 16.03
C ASP A 117 -53.55 -16.14 16.93
N GLY A 118 -52.26 -15.88 16.69
CA GLY A 118 -51.15 -16.49 17.44
C GLY A 118 -50.88 -17.94 17.02
N ASN A 119 -51.27 -18.36 15.83
CA ASN A 119 -50.91 -19.67 15.27
C ASN A 119 -49.45 -19.69 14.77
N PHE A 120 -48.53 -19.67 15.70
CA PHE A 120 -47.08 -19.57 15.40
C PHE A 120 -46.52 -20.79 14.65
N ALA A 121 -47.08 -21.98 14.84
CA ALA A 121 -46.59 -23.23 14.28
C ALA A 121 -46.68 -23.25 12.73
N GLU A 122 -47.71 -22.64 12.16
CA GLU A 122 -47.91 -22.54 10.72
C GLU A 122 -46.78 -21.78 10.02
N TYR A 123 -46.17 -20.84 10.71
CA TYR A 123 -45.14 -19.93 10.20
C TYR A 123 -43.72 -20.31 10.68
N GLY A 124 -43.56 -21.45 11.41
CA GLY A 124 -42.29 -21.89 11.98
C GLY A 124 -41.79 -21.01 13.12
N LEU A 125 -42.72 -20.26 13.74
CA LEU A 125 -42.41 -19.33 14.83
C LEU A 125 -42.54 -19.97 16.22
N ASP A 126 -43.02 -21.19 16.32
CA ASP A 126 -42.94 -22.07 17.49
C ASP A 126 -41.52 -22.63 17.69
N LYS A 127 -40.76 -22.69 16.59
CA LYS A 127 -39.34 -23.06 16.55
C LYS A 127 -38.58 -22.09 15.65
N PRO A 128 -38.44 -20.83 16.06
CA PRO A 128 -37.86 -19.79 15.19
C PRO A 128 -36.42 -20.12 14.78
N ARG A 129 -36.03 -19.75 13.57
CA ARG A 129 -34.65 -19.87 13.11
C ARG A 129 -33.73 -18.94 13.87
N PHE A 130 -34.18 -17.71 14.11
CA PHE A 130 -33.42 -16.69 14.81
C PHE A 130 -34.23 -16.08 15.95
N THR A 131 -33.52 -15.78 17.04
CA THR A 131 -34.00 -14.95 18.13
C THR A 131 -33.15 -13.72 18.23
N ILE A 132 -33.71 -12.54 18.01
CA ILE A 132 -33.04 -11.25 18.10
C ILE A 132 -33.48 -10.57 19.36
N THR A 133 -32.52 -10.13 20.19
CA THR A 133 -32.79 -9.37 21.42
C THR A 133 -32.12 -8.01 21.30
N ILE A 134 -32.89 -6.94 21.37
CA ILE A 134 -32.44 -5.56 21.44
C ILE A 134 -32.56 -5.10 22.88
N ASN A 135 -31.43 -4.80 23.51
CA ASN A 135 -31.41 -4.25 24.89
C ASN A 135 -31.25 -2.72 24.80
N GLY A 136 -32.22 -2.01 25.34
CA GLY A 136 -32.21 -0.56 25.46
C GLY A 136 -31.34 -0.07 26.61
N THR A 137 -30.83 1.16 26.50
CA THR A 137 -30.12 1.85 27.58
C THR A 137 -31.01 2.15 28.80
N ASP A 138 -32.33 2.15 28.59
CA ASP A 138 -33.36 2.29 29.66
C ASP A 138 -33.62 0.98 30.44
N GLY A 139 -32.91 -0.10 30.13
CA GLY A 139 -33.03 -1.41 30.74
C GLY A 139 -34.18 -2.26 30.21
N LYS A 140 -34.97 -1.78 29.25
CA LYS A 140 -35.98 -2.59 28.57
C LYS A 140 -35.34 -3.39 27.43
N ASN A 141 -35.97 -4.51 27.12
CA ASN A 141 -35.58 -5.33 25.97
C ASN A 141 -36.78 -5.60 25.07
N THR A 142 -36.47 -5.79 23.79
CA THR A 142 -37.43 -6.27 22.79
C THR A 142 -36.86 -7.55 22.19
N VAL A 143 -37.67 -8.62 22.19
CA VAL A 143 -37.31 -9.90 21.60
C VAL A 143 -38.13 -10.10 20.33
N ILE A 144 -37.44 -10.44 19.26
CA ILE A 144 -38.02 -10.67 17.92
C ILE A 144 -37.66 -12.08 17.49
N TYR A 145 -38.64 -12.80 17.00
CA TYR A 145 -38.48 -14.15 16.52
C TYR A 145 -38.71 -14.18 15.01
N ILE A 146 -37.77 -14.84 14.25
CA ILE A 146 -37.85 -15.04 12.82
C ILE A 146 -38.03 -16.52 12.54
N GLY A 147 -39.13 -16.87 11.86
CA GLY A 147 -39.51 -18.22 11.49
C GLY A 147 -39.11 -18.61 10.06
N ASN A 148 -40.02 -19.34 9.38
CA ASN A 148 -39.82 -19.82 8.01
C ASN A 148 -39.87 -18.68 6.99
N ASP A 149 -39.33 -18.94 5.80
CA ASP A 149 -39.53 -18.07 4.65
C ASP A 149 -40.93 -18.31 4.04
N SER A 150 -41.45 -17.30 3.36
CA SER A 150 -42.67 -17.42 2.57
C SER A 150 -42.43 -18.41 1.40
N PRO A 151 -43.50 -19.00 0.81
CA PRO A 151 -43.40 -19.99 -0.29
C PRO A 151 -42.63 -19.50 -1.52
N ASP A 152 -42.60 -18.19 -1.75
CA ASP A 152 -41.85 -17.53 -2.84
C ASP A 152 -40.44 -17.09 -2.42
N SER A 153 -40.04 -17.32 -1.15
CA SER A 153 -38.77 -16.97 -0.56
C SER A 153 -38.43 -15.46 -0.60
N GLN A 154 -39.43 -14.59 -0.85
CA GLN A 154 -39.20 -13.14 -0.84
C GLN A 154 -39.28 -12.53 0.56
N PHE A 155 -39.97 -13.19 1.46
CA PHE A 155 -40.24 -12.73 2.82
C PHE A 155 -39.92 -13.83 3.84
N SER A 156 -39.72 -13.42 5.08
CA SER A 156 -39.66 -14.30 6.25
C SER A 156 -40.73 -13.87 7.25
N TYR A 157 -41.29 -14.84 7.98
CA TYR A 157 -42.28 -14.56 9.02
C TYR A 157 -41.60 -14.13 10.30
N MET A 158 -42.17 -13.15 11.00
CA MET A 158 -41.68 -12.67 12.28
C MET A 158 -42.80 -12.32 13.24
N TYR A 159 -42.50 -12.36 14.53
CA TYR A 159 -43.33 -11.72 15.58
C TYR A 159 -42.45 -11.12 16.68
N VAL A 160 -43.02 -10.21 17.47
CA VAL A 160 -42.40 -9.61 18.66
C VAL A 160 -42.91 -10.29 19.89
N ASP A 161 -42.04 -10.62 20.84
CA ASP A 161 -42.44 -11.27 22.10
C ASP A 161 -43.57 -10.51 22.79
N GLY A 162 -44.53 -11.25 23.36
CA GLY A 162 -45.73 -10.67 23.97
C GLY A 162 -46.84 -10.27 22.97
N SER A 163 -46.60 -10.29 21.67
CA SER A 163 -47.58 -10.04 20.61
C SER A 163 -48.14 -11.36 20.05
N LYS A 164 -49.38 -11.34 19.56
CA LYS A 164 -49.98 -12.42 18.77
C LYS A 164 -49.92 -12.13 17.27
N ASP A 165 -49.49 -10.92 16.90
CA ASP A 165 -49.46 -10.46 15.52
C ASP A 165 -48.24 -11.03 14.81
N ILE A 166 -48.48 -11.63 13.65
CA ILE A 166 -47.46 -12.20 12.79
C ILE A 166 -47.30 -11.31 11.56
N TYR A 167 -46.08 -11.00 11.24
CA TYR A 167 -45.70 -10.08 10.14
C TYR A 167 -44.77 -10.75 9.16
N THR A 168 -44.64 -10.15 7.96
CA THR A 168 -43.62 -10.50 7.00
C THR A 168 -42.55 -9.40 6.92
N ILE A 169 -41.29 -9.80 6.96
CA ILE A 169 -40.13 -8.96 6.63
C ILE A 169 -39.46 -9.45 5.35
N THR A 170 -38.70 -8.61 4.67
CA THR A 170 -37.92 -9.06 3.51
C THR A 170 -36.93 -10.15 3.91
N SER A 171 -36.73 -11.17 3.08
CA SER A 171 -35.75 -12.22 3.32
C SER A 171 -34.33 -11.67 3.45
N THR A 172 -34.00 -10.58 2.74
CA THR A 172 -32.73 -9.87 2.87
C THR A 172 -32.46 -9.41 4.31
N LYS A 173 -33.50 -8.95 5.04
CA LYS A 173 -33.37 -8.56 6.44
C LYS A 173 -33.16 -9.77 7.36
N ALA A 174 -33.80 -10.89 7.07
CA ALA A 174 -33.61 -12.13 7.81
C ALA A 174 -32.19 -12.69 7.65
N VAL A 175 -31.59 -12.56 6.46
CA VAL A 175 -30.21 -13.00 6.16
C VAL A 175 -29.18 -12.27 7.04
N ILE A 176 -29.43 -11.00 7.43
CA ILE A 176 -28.54 -10.26 8.35
C ILE A 176 -28.40 -10.97 9.70
N SER A 177 -29.43 -11.70 10.12
CA SER A 177 -29.42 -12.50 11.35
C SER A 177 -28.48 -13.71 11.30
N GLU A 178 -27.93 -14.05 10.12
CA GLU A 178 -26.94 -15.11 9.92
C GLU A 178 -25.50 -14.65 10.19
N ASN A 179 -25.28 -13.35 10.40
CA ASN A 179 -23.94 -12.82 10.60
C ASN A 179 -23.24 -13.46 11.80
N THR A 180 -22.01 -13.87 11.57
CA THR A 180 -21.09 -14.41 12.58
C THR A 180 -19.94 -13.41 12.83
N ALA A 181 -19.04 -13.71 13.75
CA ALA A 181 -17.87 -12.89 14.06
C ALA A 181 -17.08 -12.49 12.81
N VAL A 182 -16.95 -13.39 11.84
CA VAL A 182 -16.22 -13.17 10.58
C VAL A 182 -16.78 -11.98 9.79
N ASN A 183 -18.11 -11.80 9.81
CA ASN A 183 -18.76 -10.71 9.07
C ASN A 183 -18.44 -9.33 9.64
N PHE A 184 -18.01 -9.25 10.92
CA PHE A 184 -17.64 -8.00 11.57
C PHE A 184 -16.16 -7.68 11.50
N LEU A 185 -15.30 -8.60 11.06
CA LEU A 185 -13.87 -8.34 10.95
C LEU A 185 -13.60 -7.22 9.94
N ASP A 186 -12.59 -6.45 10.22
CA ASP A 186 -12.11 -5.45 9.28
C ASP A 186 -11.57 -6.14 8.01
N SER A 187 -11.86 -5.59 6.84
CA SER A 187 -11.29 -6.07 5.58
C SER A 187 -9.83 -5.64 5.42
N VAL A 188 -9.44 -4.53 6.04
CA VAL A 188 -8.04 -4.09 6.10
C VAL A 188 -7.34 -4.85 7.22
N MET A 189 -6.72 -5.98 6.86
CA MET A 189 -6.19 -6.93 7.85
C MET A 189 -4.86 -6.49 8.44
N VAL A 190 -3.94 -5.99 7.62
CA VAL A 190 -2.58 -5.63 8.09
C VAL A 190 -2.64 -4.29 8.81
N GLY A 191 -3.20 -3.25 8.17
CA GLY A 191 -3.52 -1.97 8.79
C GLY A 191 -2.31 -1.30 9.46
N LEU A 192 -1.15 -1.24 8.74
CA LEU A 192 0.07 -0.66 9.30
C LEU A 192 0.10 0.85 9.09
N ASP A 193 0.54 1.55 10.11
CA ASP A 193 1.00 2.93 10.02
C ASP A 193 2.54 2.93 10.03
N PHE A 194 3.16 3.30 8.91
CA PHE A 194 4.62 3.34 8.81
C PHE A 194 5.26 4.34 9.75
N SER A 195 4.52 5.31 10.28
CA SER A 195 5.04 6.19 11.33
C SER A 195 5.39 5.44 12.62
N GLU A 196 4.81 4.26 12.82
CA GLU A 196 5.06 3.39 13.98
C GLU A 196 6.01 2.22 13.68
N ILE A 197 6.46 2.06 12.42
CA ILE A 197 7.35 0.99 11.98
C ILE A 197 8.81 1.49 12.01
N THR A 198 9.71 0.65 12.50
CA THR A 198 11.16 0.91 12.52
C THR A 198 11.89 0.18 11.42
N SER A 199 11.49 -1.06 11.15
CA SER A 199 12.11 -1.90 10.12
C SER A 199 11.11 -2.86 9.49
N VAL A 200 11.45 -3.29 8.28
CA VAL A 200 10.71 -4.29 7.50
C VAL A 200 11.68 -5.38 7.08
N HIS A 201 11.27 -6.63 7.26
CA HIS A 201 11.91 -7.79 6.68
C HIS A 201 11.00 -8.37 5.59
N PHE A 202 11.59 -8.75 4.45
CA PHE A 202 10.89 -9.39 3.35
C PHE A 202 11.69 -10.56 2.79
N ASP A 203 11.07 -11.74 2.81
CA ASP A 203 11.57 -12.96 2.18
C ASP A 203 10.73 -13.35 0.97
N ARG A 204 11.39 -13.74 -0.10
CA ARG A 204 10.79 -14.37 -1.26
C ARG A 204 11.52 -15.64 -1.62
N LYS A 205 10.78 -16.76 -1.63
CA LYS A 205 11.36 -18.08 -1.72
C LYS A 205 11.83 -18.46 -3.12
N SER A 206 11.15 -17.96 -4.16
CA SER A 206 11.39 -18.33 -5.56
C SER A 206 12.83 -18.12 -6.02
N ASP A 207 13.46 -17.06 -5.55
CA ASP A 207 14.84 -16.66 -5.85
C ASP A 207 15.73 -16.52 -4.61
N LYS A 208 15.20 -16.92 -3.44
CA LYS A 208 15.87 -16.82 -2.13
C LYS A 208 16.23 -15.38 -1.74
N LEU A 209 15.43 -14.42 -2.22
CA LEU A 209 15.58 -13.03 -1.80
C LEU A 209 15.23 -12.91 -0.31
N SER A 210 16.12 -12.27 0.45
CA SER A 210 15.94 -11.95 1.87
C SER A 210 16.52 -10.58 2.12
N VAL A 211 15.68 -9.61 2.48
CA VAL A 211 16.09 -8.22 2.67
C VAL A 211 15.55 -7.64 3.97
N ASP A 212 16.38 -6.87 4.65
CA ASP A 212 15.99 -6.01 5.77
C ASP A 212 16.06 -4.55 5.33
N ALA A 213 15.06 -3.77 5.66
CA ALA A 213 15.01 -2.33 5.37
C ALA A 213 14.61 -1.52 6.61
N ASN A 214 15.35 -0.45 6.88
CA ASN A 214 14.94 0.57 7.83
C ASN A 214 13.87 1.47 7.23
N VAL A 215 12.93 1.92 8.06
CA VAL A 215 11.84 2.82 7.67
C VAL A 215 12.13 4.22 8.22
N THR A 216 12.05 5.23 7.37
CA THR A 216 12.14 6.64 7.76
C THR A 216 10.96 7.42 7.18
N MET A 217 10.40 8.34 7.98
CA MET A 217 9.30 9.19 7.53
C MET A 217 9.84 10.54 7.06
N ALA A 218 9.53 10.88 5.82
CA ALA A 218 9.81 12.22 5.31
C ALA A 218 8.85 13.25 5.93
N SER A 219 9.22 14.55 5.89
CA SER A 219 8.41 15.64 6.44
C SER A 219 7.03 15.77 5.80
N ASN A 220 6.84 15.24 4.60
CA ASN A 220 5.56 15.19 3.89
C ASN A 220 4.69 13.96 4.27
N GLY A 221 5.13 13.15 5.25
CA GLY A 221 4.40 11.97 5.70
C GLY A 221 4.57 10.73 4.82
N ILE A 222 5.47 10.75 3.83
CA ILE A 222 5.77 9.58 2.99
C ILE A 222 6.87 8.75 3.65
N ALA A 223 6.65 7.43 3.75
CA ALA A 223 7.66 6.49 4.20
C ALA A 223 8.71 6.27 3.10
N SER A 224 9.97 6.23 3.48
CA SER A 224 11.07 5.78 2.64
C SER A 224 11.81 4.63 3.31
N PHE A 225 12.36 3.75 2.47
CA PHE A 225 12.98 2.50 2.90
C PHE A 225 14.45 2.50 2.47
N THR A 226 15.32 2.05 3.37
CA THR A 226 16.73 1.84 3.08
C THR A 226 17.09 0.42 3.45
N PHE A 227 17.47 -0.40 2.49
CA PHE A 227 17.99 -1.73 2.75
C PHE A 227 19.26 -1.65 3.59
N VAL A 228 19.36 -2.53 4.59
CA VAL A 228 20.51 -2.65 5.47
C VAL A 228 21.13 -4.05 5.43
N SER A 229 20.41 -5.01 4.90
CA SER A 229 20.84 -6.37 4.64
C SER A 229 20.14 -6.88 3.36
N PRO A 230 20.83 -7.62 2.49
CA PRO A 230 22.24 -7.98 2.49
C PRO A 230 23.18 -6.88 1.97
N TYR A 231 22.67 -5.76 1.56
CA TYR A 231 23.40 -4.58 1.08
C TYR A 231 22.84 -3.32 1.72
N ASN A 232 23.67 -2.27 1.81
CA ASN A 232 23.22 -0.95 2.30
C ASN A 232 22.94 -0.03 1.11
N HIS A 233 21.64 0.10 0.76
CA HIS A 233 21.22 0.88 -0.41
C HIS A 233 19.77 1.36 -0.27
N PRO A 234 19.40 2.56 -0.77
CA PRO A 234 18.00 2.97 -0.81
C PRO A 234 17.12 2.01 -1.59
N ALA A 235 15.91 1.79 -1.11
CA ALA A 235 14.90 1.05 -1.86
C ALA A 235 14.25 1.94 -2.93
N SER A 236 13.77 1.32 -4.00
CA SER A 236 13.06 2.01 -5.07
C SER A 236 11.64 2.40 -4.65
N ASN A 237 11.02 3.27 -5.45
CA ASN A 237 9.59 3.57 -5.32
C ASN A 237 8.70 2.32 -5.52
N TYR A 238 9.17 1.31 -6.27
CA TYR A 238 8.44 0.06 -6.46
C TYR A 238 8.36 -0.75 -5.16
N PHE A 239 9.47 -0.83 -4.40
CA PHE A 239 9.46 -1.44 -3.08
C PHE A 239 8.55 -0.66 -2.13
N GLY A 240 8.63 0.67 -2.12
CA GLY A 240 7.74 1.51 -1.32
C GLY A 240 6.27 1.27 -1.66
N HIS A 241 5.92 1.19 -2.95
CA HIS A 241 4.56 0.90 -3.39
C HIS A 241 4.08 -0.50 -2.96
N MET A 242 4.94 -1.52 -3.07
CA MET A 242 4.66 -2.87 -2.57
C MET A 242 4.37 -2.83 -1.06
N MET A 243 5.19 -2.13 -0.27
CA MET A 243 4.97 -1.99 1.18
C MET A 243 3.67 -1.26 1.50
N ASP A 244 3.34 -0.19 0.78
CA ASP A 244 2.07 0.53 0.92
C ASP A 244 0.86 -0.37 0.61
N THR A 245 0.97 -1.21 -0.40
CA THR A 245 -0.07 -2.18 -0.76
C THR A 245 -0.25 -3.21 0.36
N ILE A 246 0.85 -3.77 0.89
CA ILE A 246 0.81 -4.72 2.00
C ILE A 246 0.25 -4.06 3.28
N ALA A 247 0.63 -2.83 3.59
CA ALA A 247 0.15 -2.12 4.77
C ALA A 247 -1.38 -1.89 4.77
N LYS A 248 -1.96 -1.70 3.59
CA LYS A 248 -3.39 -1.45 3.37
C LYS A 248 -4.13 -2.69 2.86
N LEU A 249 -3.53 -3.85 2.97
CA LEU A 249 -4.02 -5.09 2.37
C LEU A 249 -5.44 -5.42 2.80
N GLU A 250 -6.34 -5.51 1.84
CA GLU A 250 -7.70 -5.96 2.02
C GLU A 250 -7.82 -7.45 1.66
N ILE A 251 -8.48 -8.21 2.51
CA ILE A 251 -8.77 -9.60 2.23
C ILE A 251 -10.03 -9.73 1.37
N SER A 252 -10.05 -10.75 0.52
CA SER A 252 -11.25 -11.10 -0.25
C SER A 252 -12.22 -11.90 0.61
N GLU A 253 -11.71 -12.89 1.35
CA GLU A 253 -12.53 -13.78 2.18
C GLU A 253 -11.66 -14.48 3.24
N PHE A 254 -12.27 -14.82 4.40
CA PHE A 254 -11.70 -15.75 5.35
C PHE A 254 -11.98 -17.19 4.92
N VAL A 255 -10.98 -18.06 5.07
CA VAL A 255 -11.08 -19.46 4.68
C VAL A 255 -10.77 -20.38 5.87
N ASN A 256 -11.53 -21.45 5.98
CA ASN A 256 -11.26 -22.50 6.96
C ASN A 256 -10.31 -23.53 6.36
N ILE A 257 -9.05 -23.49 6.78
CA ILE A 257 -8.01 -24.42 6.35
C ILE A 257 -7.59 -25.24 7.57
N SER A 258 -7.73 -26.56 7.50
CA SER A 258 -7.26 -27.45 8.56
C SER A 258 -5.74 -27.58 8.53
N GLN A 259 -5.13 -27.98 9.65
CA GLN A 259 -3.68 -28.18 9.75
C GLN A 259 -3.15 -29.16 8.68
N SER A 260 -3.92 -30.18 8.30
CA SER A 260 -3.55 -31.16 7.27
C SER A 260 -3.59 -30.60 5.84
N GLU A 261 -4.31 -29.50 5.62
CA GLU A 261 -4.50 -28.87 4.31
C GLU A 261 -3.51 -27.74 4.04
N LEU A 262 -2.77 -27.26 5.05
CA LEU A 262 -1.83 -26.13 4.90
C LEU A 262 -0.88 -26.27 3.73
N ALA A 263 -0.41 -27.50 3.47
CA ALA A 263 0.50 -27.76 2.35
C ALA A 263 -0.17 -27.54 0.98
N SER A 264 -1.45 -27.90 0.84
CA SER A 264 -2.19 -27.73 -0.42
C SER A 264 -2.48 -26.24 -0.74
N TYR A 265 -2.58 -25.42 0.30
CA TYR A 265 -2.73 -23.96 0.20
C TYR A 265 -1.38 -23.21 0.24
N GLY A 266 -0.24 -23.94 0.26
CA GLY A 266 1.09 -23.33 0.26
C GLY A 266 1.47 -22.60 1.55
N LEU A 267 0.75 -22.84 2.66
CA LEU A 267 0.95 -22.15 3.93
C LEU A 267 1.81 -22.93 4.94
N SER A 268 2.10 -24.22 4.67
CA SER A 268 3.11 -24.97 5.43
C SER A 268 4.53 -24.48 5.14
N ASP A 269 4.72 -23.83 3.99
CA ASP A 269 5.99 -23.35 3.47
C ASP A 269 5.74 -22.10 2.59
N PRO A 270 5.47 -20.94 3.20
CA PRO A 270 5.03 -19.75 2.49
C PRO A 270 6.00 -19.29 1.41
N ALA A 271 5.48 -18.76 0.31
CA ALA A 271 6.28 -18.21 -0.78
C ALA A 271 6.83 -16.82 -0.46
N TYR A 272 6.09 -16.05 0.35
CA TYR A 272 6.47 -14.71 0.78
C TYR A 272 6.26 -14.59 2.29
N HIS A 273 7.21 -13.97 2.94
CA HIS A 273 7.13 -13.61 4.36
C HIS A 273 7.46 -12.14 4.54
N PHE A 274 6.62 -11.45 5.29
CA PHE A 274 6.82 -10.07 5.72
C PHE A 274 6.84 -10.00 7.23
N SER A 275 7.75 -9.20 7.77
CA SER A 275 7.79 -8.90 9.19
C SER A 275 8.02 -7.40 9.38
N PHE A 276 7.21 -6.77 10.22
CA PHE A 276 7.24 -5.34 10.51
C PHE A 276 7.52 -5.14 11.99
N ASP A 277 8.69 -4.61 12.32
CA ASP A 277 9.05 -4.27 13.70
C ASP A 277 8.50 -2.88 14.04
N LYS A 278 7.79 -2.78 15.17
CA LYS A 278 7.17 -1.54 15.63
C LYS A 278 8.01 -0.83 16.69
N LYS A 279 7.81 0.47 16.84
CA LYS A 279 8.46 1.30 17.87
C LYS A 279 8.19 0.86 19.29
N ASP A 280 7.03 0.24 19.56
CA ASP A 280 6.64 -0.31 20.85
C ASP A 280 7.28 -1.67 21.17
N GLY A 281 8.11 -2.20 20.27
CA GLY A 281 8.78 -3.49 20.38
C GLY A 281 7.93 -4.69 19.98
N THR A 282 6.70 -4.49 19.52
CA THR A 282 5.87 -5.56 18.95
C THR A 282 6.19 -5.79 17.48
N LYS A 283 5.73 -6.92 16.95
CA LYS A 283 5.97 -7.33 15.57
C LYS A 283 4.66 -7.75 14.89
N THR A 284 4.50 -7.38 13.64
CA THR A 284 3.43 -7.90 12.78
C THR A 284 4.05 -8.77 11.70
N GLU A 285 3.59 -10.01 11.56
CA GLU A 285 4.10 -10.96 10.56
C GLU A 285 2.97 -11.39 9.63
N LEU A 286 3.26 -11.40 8.34
CA LEU A 286 2.36 -11.82 7.27
C LEU A 286 3.05 -12.87 6.41
N ASP A 287 2.44 -14.03 6.29
CA ASP A 287 2.84 -15.06 5.34
C ASP A 287 1.83 -15.16 4.21
N LEU A 288 2.34 -15.30 2.98
CA LEU A 288 1.52 -15.51 1.80
C LEU A 288 2.00 -16.75 1.02
N SER A 289 1.05 -17.50 0.49
CA SER A 289 1.33 -18.59 -0.46
C SER A 289 1.83 -18.03 -1.80
N LYS A 290 2.29 -18.90 -2.68
CA LYS A 290 2.32 -18.59 -4.12
C LYS A 290 0.89 -18.37 -4.64
N LEU A 291 0.79 -17.77 -5.82
CA LEU A 291 -0.50 -17.59 -6.51
C LEU A 291 -1.13 -18.97 -6.84
N ILE A 292 -2.37 -19.18 -6.43
CA ILE A 292 -3.15 -20.40 -6.66
C ILE A 292 -4.54 -19.98 -7.17
N ASN A 293 -4.85 -20.29 -8.42
CA ASN A 293 -6.15 -19.99 -9.05
C ASN A 293 -6.59 -18.51 -8.94
N GLY A 294 -5.64 -17.57 -9.04
CA GLY A 294 -5.91 -16.12 -8.98
C GLY A 294 -5.98 -15.56 -7.55
N TYR A 295 -5.60 -16.35 -6.53
CA TYR A 295 -5.57 -15.93 -5.14
C TYR A 295 -4.26 -16.28 -4.45
N TYR A 296 -3.83 -15.42 -3.53
CA TYR A 296 -2.86 -15.72 -2.48
C TYR A 296 -3.61 -16.14 -1.22
N TYR A 297 -3.16 -17.19 -0.57
CA TYR A 297 -3.64 -17.57 0.76
C TYR A 297 -2.69 -17.02 1.79
N GLY A 298 -3.22 -16.53 2.91
CA GLY A 298 -2.42 -15.83 3.90
C GLY A 298 -2.76 -16.17 5.34
N ARG A 299 -1.80 -15.91 6.21
CA ARG A 299 -1.96 -15.84 7.66
C ARG A 299 -1.28 -14.59 8.20
N LEU A 300 -1.86 -13.99 9.21
CA LEU A 300 -1.34 -12.81 9.89
C LEU A 300 -1.17 -13.11 11.37
N SER A 301 -0.06 -12.63 11.98
CA SER A 301 0.16 -12.75 13.42
C SER A 301 -0.98 -12.11 14.23
N GLY A 302 -1.38 -12.76 15.34
CA GLY A 302 -2.49 -12.28 16.17
C GLY A 302 -3.89 -12.63 15.65
N ILE A 303 -4.03 -13.28 14.50
CA ILE A 303 -5.31 -13.73 13.95
C ILE A 303 -5.30 -15.24 13.76
N ASN A 304 -6.26 -15.92 14.39
CA ASN A 304 -6.38 -17.37 14.32
C ASN A 304 -7.29 -17.82 13.15
N LYS A 305 -7.12 -17.21 11.99
CA LYS A 305 -7.84 -17.54 10.75
C LYS A 305 -6.93 -17.34 9.56
N TYR A 306 -7.16 -18.15 8.54
CA TYR A 306 -6.55 -17.97 7.22
C TYR A 306 -7.47 -17.14 6.34
N PHE A 307 -6.91 -16.52 5.33
CA PHE A 307 -7.65 -15.69 4.40
C PHE A 307 -7.12 -15.86 2.97
N MET A 308 -7.91 -15.45 2.00
CA MET A 308 -7.48 -15.34 0.62
C MET A 308 -7.55 -13.89 0.13
N ILE A 309 -6.66 -13.55 -0.77
CA ILE A 309 -6.49 -12.24 -1.36
C ILE A 309 -6.45 -12.41 -2.87
N SER A 310 -7.27 -11.66 -3.59
CA SER A 310 -7.20 -11.65 -5.05
C SER A 310 -5.86 -11.12 -5.53
N GLU A 311 -5.29 -11.70 -6.59
CA GLU A 311 -4.05 -11.23 -7.22
C GLU A 311 -4.12 -9.74 -7.63
N GLN A 312 -5.33 -9.22 -7.88
CA GLN A 312 -5.54 -7.82 -8.27
C GLN A 312 -5.34 -6.83 -7.12
N LEU A 313 -5.30 -7.31 -5.87
CA LEU A 313 -5.13 -6.49 -4.67
C LEU A 313 -3.68 -6.40 -4.20
N ILE A 314 -2.78 -7.20 -4.76
CA ILE A 314 -1.35 -7.19 -4.42
C ILE A 314 -0.54 -6.99 -5.69
N ASP A 315 0.38 -6.04 -5.65
CA ASP A 315 1.32 -5.76 -6.71
C ASP A 315 2.77 -5.81 -6.20
N GLY A 316 3.70 -6.14 -7.07
CA GLY A 316 5.14 -6.04 -6.81
C GLY A 316 5.80 -7.25 -6.14
N LEU A 317 5.08 -8.32 -5.76
CA LEU A 317 5.67 -9.48 -5.07
C LEU A 317 6.78 -10.18 -5.86
N ASP A 318 6.65 -10.25 -7.19
CA ASP A 318 7.56 -10.97 -8.10
C ASP A 318 8.49 -10.04 -8.91
N LEU A 319 8.62 -8.77 -8.52
CA LEU A 319 9.56 -7.86 -9.16
C LEU A 319 11.00 -8.36 -9.00
N GLN A 320 11.82 -8.16 -10.02
CA GLN A 320 13.24 -8.49 -9.94
C GLN A 320 13.92 -7.73 -8.81
N GLU A 321 14.90 -8.34 -8.15
CA GLU A 321 15.65 -7.74 -7.05
C GLU A 321 16.19 -6.34 -7.40
N THR A 322 16.75 -6.17 -8.59
CA THR A 322 17.24 -4.87 -9.07
C THR A 322 16.15 -3.81 -9.23
N THR A 323 14.89 -4.20 -9.42
CA THR A 323 13.75 -3.28 -9.48
C THR A 323 13.34 -2.80 -8.08
N LEU A 324 13.61 -3.57 -7.04
CA LEU A 324 13.35 -3.19 -5.65
C LEU A 324 14.36 -2.17 -5.12
N LEU A 325 15.53 -2.05 -5.76
CA LEU A 325 16.59 -1.09 -5.42
C LEU A 325 16.37 0.26 -6.11
N ASP A 326 16.74 1.36 -5.46
CA ASP A 326 16.99 2.60 -6.19
C ASP A 326 17.98 2.29 -7.34
N PRO A 327 17.66 2.66 -8.57
CA PRO A 327 18.46 2.21 -9.72
C PRO A 327 19.87 2.84 -9.78
N TYR A 328 20.15 3.88 -8.98
CA TYR A 328 21.38 4.66 -9.08
C TYR A 328 22.34 4.38 -7.93
N ILE A 329 23.63 4.18 -8.24
CA ILE A 329 24.64 3.94 -7.20
C ILE A 329 24.93 5.15 -6.32
N CYS A 330 24.70 6.37 -6.82
CA CYS A 330 25.01 7.62 -6.15
C CYS A 330 23.96 8.69 -6.39
N TYR A 331 22.68 8.36 -6.17
CA TYR A 331 21.60 9.35 -6.30
C TYR A 331 21.90 10.59 -5.41
N CYS A 332 22.04 11.76 -6.07
CA CYS A 332 22.47 12.98 -5.40
C CYS A 332 21.89 14.24 -6.06
N TYR A 333 21.84 15.32 -5.30
CA TYR A 333 21.46 16.64 -5.81
C TYR A 333 22.68 17.56 -5.81
N ALA A 334 22.82 18.40 -6.85
CA ALA A 334 23.95 19.32 -6.98
C ALA A 334 24.10 20.29 -5.79
N LYS A 335 23.00 20.64 -5.14
CA LYS A 335 22.97 21.50 -3.97
C LYS A 335 23.66 20.91 -2.73
N ASP A 336 23.77 19.59 -2.65
CA ASP A 336 24.29 18.88 -1.48
C ASP A 336 25.82 18.77 -1.48
N TYR A 337 26.47 19.06 -2.62
CA TYR A 337 27.90 18.90 -2.80
C TYR A 337 28.61 20.21 -3.12
N THR A 338 29.89 20.26 -2.74
CA THR A 338 30.80 21.36 -3.07
C THR A 338 31.72 20.99 -4.23
N SER A 339 32.05 19.71 -4.39
CA SER A 339 32.80 19.24 -5.56
C SER A 339 32.67 17.73 -5.79
N ILE A 340 32.85 17.34 -7.06
CA ILE A 340 32.99 15.96 -7.51
C ILE A 340 34.30 15.86 -8.28
N THR A 341 35.16 14.91 -7.90
CA THR A 341 36.45 14.64 -8.60
C THR A 341 36.36 13.26 -9.25
N GLY A 342 36.57 13.19 -10.54
CA GLY A 342 36.66 11.94 -11.30
C GLY A 342 38.09 11.66 -11.76
N THR A 343 38.54 10.40 -11.66
CA THR A 343 39.86 9.96 -12.13
C THR A 343 39.72 8.71 -13.00
N TYR A 344 40.44 8.71 -14.14
CA TYR A 344 40.54 7.56 -15.06
C TYR A 344 41.85 7.64 -15.86
N ASN A 345 42.60 6.55 -15.91
CA ASN A 345 43.88 6.46 -16.67
C ASN A 345 44.84 7.61 -16.38
N GLY A 346 44.98 8.02 -15.11
CA GLY A 346 45.86 9.11 -14.70
C GLY A 346 45.38 10.52 -15.07
N LYS A 347 44.24 10.66 -15.74
CA LYS A 347 43.55 11.93 -15.93
C LYS A 347 42.60 12.18 -14.79
N THR A 348 42.51 13.42 -14.36
CA THR A 348 41.61 13.83 -13.25
C THR A 348 40.88 15.11 -13.65
N PHE A 349 39.62 15.22 -13.29
CA PHE A 349 38.87 16.46 -13.34
C PHE A 349 38.31 16.80 -11.94
N LYS A 350 38.13 18.07 -11.67
CA LYS A 350 37.43 18.59 -10.48
C LYS A 350 36.25 19.44 -10.92
N PHE A 351 35.04 18.96 -10.64
CA PHE A 351 33.78 19.62 -10.90
C PHE A 351 33.30 20.30 -9.60
N GLU A 352 33.42 21.63 -9.54
CA GLU A 352 33.11 22.43 -8.36
C GLU A 352 31.70 22.99 -8.48
N LEU A 353 30.93 22.86 -7.40
CA LEU A 353 29.50 23.16 -7.33
C LEU A 353 29.22 24.14 -6.16
N ASP A 354 28.56 25.24 -6.47
CA ASP A 354 27.93 26.09 -5.48
C ASP A 354 26.51 26.42 -5.97
N VAL A 355 25.57 25.51 -5.65
CA VAL A 355 24.17 25.55 -6.08
C VAL A 355 23.30 25.80 -4.85
N PRO A 356 22.63 26.97 -4.75
CA PRO A 356 21.73 27.25 -3.65
C PRO A 356 20.51 26.33 -3.63
N ASP A 357 19.91 26.15 -2.45
CA ASP A 357 18.73 25.32 -2.30
C ASP A 357 17.57 25.82 -3.19
N GLY A 358 16.86 24.89 -3.82
CA GLY A 358 15.77 25.20 -4.76
C GLY A 358 16.20 25.80 -6.11
N LYS A 359 17.50 25.90 -6.37
CA LYS A 359 18.03 26.41 -7.64
C LYS A 359 18.59 25.28 -8.53
N SER A 360 18.51 25.50 -9.86
CA SER A 360 19.18 24.62 -10.82
C SER A 360 20.67 24.93 -10.93
N ILE A 361 21.42 23.98 -11.46
CA ILE A 361 22.87 24.13 -11.74
C ILE A 361 23.17 25.30 -12.70
N MET A 362 22.22 25.63 -13.59
CA MET A 362 22.31 26.73 -14.56
C MET A 362 21.77 28.05 -14.05
N ALA A 363 21.14 28.08 -12.85
CA ALA A 363 20.58 29.32 -12.29
C ALA A 363 21.65 30.42 -12.19
N THR A 364 21.28 31.69 -12.30
CA THR A 364 22.22 32.83 -12.24
C THR A 364 22.98 32.84 -10.93
N GLU A 365 22.33 32.45 -9.84
CA GLU A 365 22.88 32.39 -8.48
C GLU A 365 23.87 31.24 -8.27
N SER A 366 23.82 30.21 -9.15
CA SER A 366 24.73 29.07 -9.05
C SER A 366 26.09 29.36 -9.65
N THR A 367 27.14 28.90 -8.97
CA THR A 367 28.50 28.90 -9.53
C THR A 367 28.95 27.48 -9.78
N VAL A 368 29.38 27.21 -11.03
CA VAL A 368 29.82 25.89 -11.48
C VAL A 368 31.14 26.01 -12.24
N LYS A 369 32.14 25.23 -11.82
CA LYS A 369 33.46 25.25 -12.45
C LYS A 369 33.96 23.85 -12.76
N LEU A 370 34.72 23.72 -13.83
CA LEU A 370 35.54 22.55 -14.16
C LEU A 370 37.00 22.94 -14.13
N ASP A 371 37.77 22.37 -13.21
CA ASP A 371 39.19 22.69 -13.00
C ASP A 371 39.42 24.19 -12.83
N GLY A 372 38.57 24.86 -12.02
CA GLY A 372 38.58 26.29 -11.76
C GLY A 372 38.03 27.19 -12.87
N ARG A 373 37.72 26.65 -14.07
CA ARG A 373 37.15 27.40 -15.21
C ARG A 373 35.64 27.40 -15.18
N ASN A 374 35.00 28.50 -15.62
CA ASN A 374 33.53 28.54 -15.70
C ASN A 374 32.99 27.39 -16.57
N ALA A 375 32.07 26.61 -16.03
CA ALA A 375 31.50 25.44 -16.65
C ALA A 375 30.03 25.67 -17.12
N LYS A 376 29.45 26.82 -16.87
CA LYS A 376 28.08 27.16 -17.31
C LYS A 376 28.08 27.53 -18.78
N ILE A 377 28.17 26.53 -19.64
CA ILE A 377 28.22 26.63 -21.09
C ILE A 377 27.08 25.82 -21.69
N GLU A 378 26.43 26.39 -22.69
CA GLU A 378 25.40 25.76 -23.49
C GLU A 378 25.86 25.55 -24.93
N ASP A 379 25.33 24.55 -25.58
CA ASP A 379 25.48 24.37 -27.01
C ASP A 379 24.54 25.29 -27.81
N SER A 380 24.59 25.21 -29.14
CA SER A 380 23.79 26.04 -30.06
C SER A 380 22.26 25.82 -29.91
N PHE A 381 21.85 24.78 -29.20
CA PHE A 381 20.43 24.43 -28.91
C PHE A 381 20.02 24.74 -27.48
N GLY A 382 20.86 25.40 -26.68
CA GLY A 382 20.60 25.73 -25.27
C GLY A 382 20.71 24.54 -24.31
N ARG A 383 21.44 23.47 -24.69
CA ARG A 383 21.66 22.30 -23.82
C ARG A 383 22.92 22.54 -22.99
N SER A 384 22.81 22.34 -21.69
CA SER A 384 23.89 22.61 -20.74
C SER A 384 24.85 21.43 -20.62
N TYR A 385 26.14 21.64 -20.91
CA TYR A 385 27.18 20.62 -20.74
C TYR A 385 27.43 20.27 -19.25
N CYS A 386 27.37 21.25 -18.35
CA CYS A 386 27.59 20.98 -16.92
C CYS A 386 26.40 20.21 -16.30
N SER A 387 25.15 20.48 -16.75
CA SER A 387 23.99 19.66 -16.36
C SER A 387 24.16 18.23 -16.85
N LEU A 388 24.57 18.04 -18.11
CA LEU A 388 24.83 16.71 -18.67
C LEU A 388 25.86 15.93 -17.85
N LEU A 389 26.98 16.57 -17.47
CA LEU A 389 28.01 15.91 -16.65
C LEU A 389 27.44 15.52 -15.27
N PHE A 390 26.75 16.44 -14.61
CA PHE A 390 26.18 16.16 -13.29
C PHE A 390 25.14 15.02 -13.36
N GLU A 391 24.22 15.06 -14.30
CA GLU A 391 23.20 14.04 -14.50
C GLU A 391 23.80 12.68 -14.85
N SER A 392 24.84 12.64 -15.69
CA SER A 392 25.52 11.39 -16.02
C SER A 392 26.23 10.76 -14.82
N ILE A 393 26.72 11.57 -13.86
CA ILE A 393 27.30 11.09 -12.61
C ILE A 393 26.18 10.63 -11.64
N ALA A 394 25.16 11.46 -11.44
CA ALA A 394 24.08 11.19 -10.49
C ALA A 394 23.20 9.99 -10.91
N CYS A 395 23.15 9.69 -12.21
CA CYS A 395 22.31 8.64 -12.78
C CYS A 395 23.08 7.39 -13.20
N ILE A 396 24.28 7.12 -12.66
CA ILE A 396 25.00 5.86 -12.89
C ILE A 396 24.14 4.69 -12.37
N LYS A 397 23.66 3.84 -13.28
CA LYS A 397 22.72 2.77 -12.95
C LYS A 397 23.43 1.51 -12.48
N ILE A 398 22.81 0.85 -11.49
CA ILE A 398 23.14 -0.51 -11.10
C ILE A 398 22.88 -1.44 -12.29
N GLY A 399 23.88 -2.24 -12.66
CA GLY A 399 23.77 -3.26 -13.71
C GLY A 399 23.21 -4.57 -13.18
N GLY A 400 23.46 -4.86 -11.90
CA GLY A 400 22.97 -6.03 -11.20
C GLY A 400 23.58 -6.19 -9.82
N VAL A 401 23.07 -7.21 -9.10
CA VAL A 401 23.52 -7.61 -7.76
C VAL A 401 24.44 -8.83 -7.87
N GLU A 402 25.56 -8.82 -7.18
CA GLU A 402 26.50 -9.95 -7.10
C GLU A 402 27.17 -9.99 -5.72
N MET A 403 26.54 -10.71 -4.76
CA MET A 403 26.95 -10.73 -3.36
C MET A 403 28.34 -11.31 -3.11
N ASP A 404 28.67 -12.40 -3.80
CA ASP A 404 29.85 -13.22 -3.53
C ASP A 404 31.03 -12.91 -4.48
N ALA A 405 31.08 -11.67 -4.99
CA ALA A 405 32.13 -11.29 -5.93
C ALA A 405 33.52 -11.37 -5.30
N LYS A 406 34.42 -12.06 -5.97
CA LYS A 406 35.84 -12.13 -5.58
C LYS A 406 36.61 -11.05 -6.31
N VAL A 407 36.59 -9.83 -5.77
CA VAL A 407 37.29 -8.70 -6.37
C VAL A 407 38.78 -8.72 -6.00
N ASN A 408 39.64 -8.71 -7.02
CA ASN A 408 41.06 -8.57 -6.81
C ASN A 408 41.45 -7.10 -6.58
N LYS A 409 41.67 -6.72 -5.34
CA LYS A 409 42.12 -5.37 -4.93
C LYS A 409 43.67 -5.18 -4.98
N SER A 410 44.42 -6.13 -5.55
CA SER A 410 45.88 -6.00 -5.66
C SER A 410 46.29 -4.88 -6.66
N SER A 411 45.41 -4.45 -7.55
CA SER A 411 45.53 -3.27 -8.41
C SER A 411 44.70 -2.11 -7.85
N ALA A 412 45.13 -0.88 -8.12
CA ALA A 412 44.32 0.30 -7.87
C ALA A 412 43.01 0.24 -8.67
N ALA A 413 41.96 0.90 -8.17
CA ALA A 413 40.74 1.08 -8.93
C ALA A 413 41.03 1.74 -10.28
N GLU A 414 40.39 1.25 -11.34
CA GLU A 414 40.57 1.81 -12.69
C GLU A 414 39.95 3.21 -12.80
N LEU A 415 38.84 3.42 -12.10
CA LEU A 415 38.17 4.71 -12.02
C LEU A 415 37.81 5.01 -10.57
N THR A 416 37.77 6.31 -10.25
CA THR A 416 37.22 6.80 -8.98
C THR A 416 36.33 8.00 -9.20
N LEU A 417 35.31 8.14 -8.35
CA LEU A 417 34.49 9.34 -8.17
C LEU A 417 34.51 9.72 -6.70
N SER A 418 35.02 10.90 -6.37
CA SER A 418 35.09 11.44 -5.00
C SER A 418 34.17 12.64 -4.91
N PHE A 419 33.22 12.58 -3.99
CA PHE A 419 32.25 13.63 -3.69
C PHE A 419 32.62 14.30 -2.38
N ILE A 420 32.61 15.62 -2.35
CA ILE A 420 32.75 16.41 -1.10
C ILE A 420 31.43 17.13 -0.87
N ASP A 421 30.76 16.84 0.23
CA ASP A 421 29.48 17.44 0.59
C ASP A 421 29.63 18.84 1.19
N ARG A 422 28.52 19.46 1.63
CA ARG A 422 28.49 20.79 2.29
C ARG A 422 29.11 20.79 3.69
N ASN A 423 29.25 19.63 4.33
CA ASN A 423 29.93 19.46 5.62
C ASN A 423 31.41 19.12 5.46
N TYR A 424 31.92 19.12 4.21
CA TYR A 424 33.27 18.71 3.84
C TYR A 424 33.59 17.23 4.12
N GLU A 425 32.54 16.39 4.23
CA GLU A 425 32.70 14.95 4.29
C GLU A 425 32.93 14.40 2.88
N THR A 426 33.82 13.40 2.80
CA THR A 426 34.22 12.81 1.52
C THR A 426 33.61 11.42 1.37
N THR A 427 32.92 11.19 0.26
CA THR A 427 32.48 9.86 -0.18
C THR A 427 33.20 9.49 -1.47
N VAL A 428 33.83 8.32 -1.50
CA VAL A 428 34.58 7.83 -2.66
C VAL A 428 33.91 6.58 -3.21
N TYR A 429 33.60 6.61 -4.51
CA TYR A 429 33.23 5.44 -5.29
C TYR A 429 34.42 4.97 -6.09
N GLU A 430 34.74 3.68 -5.99
CA GLU A 430 35.86 3.04 -6.69
C GLU A 430 35.31 1.96 -7.60
N PHE A 431 35.80 1.90 -8.84
CA PHE A 431 35.35 0.97 -9.85
C PHE A 431 36.47 0.02 -10.23
N TYR A 432 36.27 -1.26 -9.95
CA TYR A 432 37.20 -2.34 -10.26
C TYR A 432 36.67 -3.19 -11.43
N LYS A 433 37.52 -3.46 -12.41
CA LYS A 433 37.14 -4.24 -13.59
C LYS A 433 36.54 -5.58 -13.18
N ARG A 434 35.33 -5.87 -13.67
CA ARG A 434 34.64 -7.13 -13.51
C ARG A 434 34.85 -8.01 -14.75
N ASP A 435 34.57 -7.47 -15.94
CA ASP A 435 34.74 -8.10 -17.25
C ASP A 435 34.97 -7.01 -18.33
N SER A 436 34.84 -7.33 -19.64
CA SER A 436 35.00 -6.35 -20.73
C SER A 436 34.04 -5.18 -20.62
N ASP A 437 32.84 -5.38 -20.08
CA ASP A 437 31.72 -4.45 -20.21
C ASP A 437 31.19 -3.95 -18.86
N SER A 438 31.81 -4.31 -17.72
CA SER A 438 31.30 -3.95 -16.41
C SER A 438 32.37 -3.78 -15.34
N TYR A 439 31.99 -3.12 -14.25
CA TYR A 439 32.83 -2.79 -13.09
C TYR A 439 32.09 -3.09 -11.79
N TYR A 440 32.78 -3.72 -10.85
CA TYR A 440 32.36 -3.79 -9.46
C TYR A 440 32.45 -2.42 -8.80
N VAL A 441 31.50 -2.09 -7.94
CA VAL A 441 31.43 -0.79 -7.27
C VAL A 441 31.76 -0.93 -5.78
N PHE A 442 32.64 -0.08 -5.30
CA PHE A 442 32.96 0.08 -3.88
C PHE A 442 32.61 1.50 -3.45
N LYS A 443 32.15 1.65 -2.23
CA LYS A 443 31.89 2.94 -1.58
C LYS A 443 32.76 3.03 -0.32
N ASN A 444 33.65 4.02 -0.25
CA ASN A 444 34.59 4.21 0.87
C ASN A 444 35.39 2.94 1.20
N GLY A 445 35.80 2.20 0.15
CA GLY A 445 36.57 0.97 0.29
C GLY A 445 35.76 -0.29 0.57
N GLU A 446 34.44 -0.20 0.78
CA GLU A 446 33.54 -1.34 1.00
C GLU A 446 32.80 -1.73 -0.28
N TYR A 447 32.73 -3.02 -0.55
CA TYR A 447 32.00 -3.53 -1.71
C TYR A 447 30.51 -3.32 -1.54
N MET A 448 29.86 -2.72 -2.55
CA MET A 448 28.43 -2.42 -2.48
C MET A 448 27.53 -3.60 -2.86
N SER A 449 28.09 -4.75 -3.24
CA SER A 449 27.38 -5.90 -3.82
C SER A 449 26.79 -5.66 -5.19
N PHE A 450 27.23 -4.61 -5.88
CA PHE A 450 26.73 -4.20 -7.19
C PHE A 450 27.84 -4.13 -8.24
N TYR A 451 27.42 -4.27 -9.49
CA TYR A 451 28.24 -3.88 -10.64
C TYR A 451 27.49 -2.86 -11.50
N VAL A 452 28.25 -2.11 -12.29
CA VAL A 452 27.74 -1.15 -13.28
C VAL A 452 28.29 -1.50 -14.64
N TYR A 453 27.54 -1.20 -15.70
CA TYR A 453 28.03 -1.40 -17.06
C TYR A 453 28.96 -0.26 -17.48
N SER A 454 29.95 -0.56 -18.32
CA SER A 454 30.91 0.41 -18.86
C SER A 454 30.23 1.55 -19.65
N ARG A 455 29.05 1.33 -20.19
CA ARG A 455 28.26 2.37 -20.86
C ARG A 455 27.85 3.51 -19.93
N GLU A 456 27.65 3.26 -18.64
CA GLU A 456 27.34 4.31 -17.64
C GLU A 456 28.53 5.29 -17.48
N ILE A 457 29.73 4.89 -17.93
CA ILE A 457 30.97 5.64 -17.79
C ILE A 457 31.41 6.22 -19.13
N PHE A 458 31.35 5.45 -20.22
CA PHE A 458 32.00 5.75 -21.48
C PHE A 458 31.06 5.90 -22.68
N ASN A 459 29.74 5.75 -22.52
CA ASN A 459 28.83 5.85 -23.66
C ASN A 459 28.95 7.20 -24.38
N ASN A 460 29.07 7.16 -25.70
CA ASN A 460 29.21 8.35 -26.54
C ASN A 460 27.89 9.07 -26.84
N GLY A 461 26.77 8.63 -26.20
CA GLY A 461 25.44 9.02 -26.62
C GLY A 461 24.97 8.14 -27.78
N GLY A 462 23.69 7.96 -27.96
CA GLY A 462 23.08 7.21 -29.05
C GLY A 462 21.90 8.01 -29.62
N THR A 463 21.36 7.52 -30.73
CA THR A 463 20.26 8.15 -31.47
C THR A 463 18.98 8.29 -30.62
N ASP A 464 18.83 7.53 -29.53
CA ASP A 464 17.59 7.48 -28.79
C ASP A 464 17.55 8.23 -27.47
N THR A 465 18.70 8.68 -26.94
CA THR A 465 18.72 9.38 -25.65
C THR A 465 20.03 10.11 -25.40
N TYR A 466 19.97 11.15 -24.57
CA TYR A 466 21.09 11.88 -23.94
C TYR A 466 21.89 11.02 -22.94
N ASN A 467 21.95 9.68 -23.09
CA ASN A 467 22.65 8.77 -22.21
C ASN A 467 24.15 8.77 -22.49
N TYR A 468 24.81 9.88 -22.20
CA TYR A 468 26.26 9.90 -22.15
C TYR A 468 26.74 9.25 -20.87
N GLY A 469 27.79 8.43 -20.96
CA GLY A 469 28.56 8.04 -19.79
C GLY A 469 29.26 9.27 -19.20
N TYR A 470 29.46 9.28 -17.88
CA TYR A 470 29.94 10.49 -17.20
C TYR A 470 31.35 10.94 -17.66
N TRP A 471 32.23 10.01 -18.02
CA TRP A 471 33.55 10.36 -18.53
C TRP A 471 33.46 11.07 -19.88
N LYS A 472 32.56 10.61 -20.74
CA LYS A 472 32.28 11.26 -22.01
C LYS A 472 31.63 12.63 -21.85
N ALA A 473 30.72 12.77 -20.93
CA ALA A 473 30.11 14.07 -20.59
C ALA A 473 31.17 15.07 -20.06
N PHE A 474 32.13 14.58 -19.26
CA PHE A 474 33.29 15.39 -18.88
C PHE A 474 34.12 15.83 -20.08
N GLU A 475 34.48 14.95 -21.01
CA GLU A 475 35.23 15.30 -22.24
C GLU A 475 34.49 16.37 -23.03
N LEU A 476 33.20 16.23 -23.24
CA LEU A 476 32.37 17.21 -23.96
C LEU A 476 32.38 18.59 -23.28
N LEU A 477 32.22 18.63 -21.96
CA LEU A 477 32.30 19.88 -21.21
C LEU A 477 33.69 20.52 -21.32
N ASN A 478 34.74 19.74 -21.15
CA ASN A 478 36.13 20.24 -21.27
C ASN A 478 36.43 20.83 -22.63
N ASP A 479 35.96 20.15 -23.69
CA ASP A 479 36.09 20.63 -25.08
C ASP A 479 35.28 21.91 -25.32
N ALA A 480 34.07 22.00 -24.76
CA ALA A 480 33.25 23.20 -24.83
C ALA A 480 33.93 24.41 -24.16
N ILE A 481 34.49 24.21 -22.95
CA ILE A 481 35.28 25.24 -22.23
C ILE A 481 36.48 25.70 -23.03
N SER A 482 37.11 24.80 -23.81
CA SER A 482 38.29 25.07 -24.62
C SER A 482 37.96 25.63 -26.01
N GLY A 483 36.67 25.79 -26.32
CA GLY A 483 36.24 26.30 -27.65
C GLY A 483 36.33 25.27 -28.78
N ASN A 484 36.50 23.99 -28.46
CA ASN A 484 36.68 22.90 -29.43
C ASN A 484 35.44 21.99 -29.56
N SER A 485 34.30 22.38 -29.00
CA SER A 485 33.12 21.53 -29.01
C SER A 485 32.35 21.55 -30.33
N ASN A 486 31.94 20.37 -30.80
CA ASN A 486 31.02 20.20 -31.95
C ASN A 486 29.54 20.16 -31.51
N GLY A 487 29.24 20.48 -30.24
CA GLY A 487 27.91 20.39 -29.65
C GLY A 487 27.65 19.06 -28.96
N ILE A 488 26.58 19.06 -28.14
CA ILE A 488 25.98 17.83 -27.63
C ILE A 488 25.22 17.21 -28.81
N TYR A 489 25.35 15.91 -29.02
CA TYR A 489 24.81 15.19 -30.17
C TYR A 489 23.36 15.61 -30.49
N ASP A 490 23.11 15.90 -31.79
CA ASP A 490 21.82 16.38 -32.29
C ASP A 490 21.17 15.29 -33.15
N ILE A 491 20.11 14.68 -32.61
CA ILE A 491 19.31 13.66 -33.30
C ILE A 491 18.73 14.16 -34.64
N SER A 492 18.56 15.48 -34.80
CA SER A 492 17.95 16.04 -36.01
C SER A 492 18.84 15.98 -37.24
N LYS A 493 20.11 15.58 -37.12
CA LYS A 493 21.06 15.46 -38.24
C LYS A 493 21.11 14.08 -38.87
N ASP A 494 20.49 13.06 -38.23
CA ASP A 494 20.44 11.68 -38.71
C ASP A 494 19.03 11.27 -39.20
N LEU A 495 18.08 12.21 -39.28
CA LEU A 495 16.78 12.11 -39.92
C LEU A 495 16.80 12.86 -41.25
#